data_02e168ad90f10b8f27a1fde6b435b3b8
#
_entry.id   02e168ad90f10b8f27a1fde6b435b3b8
#
_cell.length_a   1.000
_cell.length_b   1.000
_cell.length_c   1.000
_cell.angle_alpha   90.00
_cell.angle_beta   90.00
_cell.angle_gamma   90.00
#
_symmetry.space_group_name_H-M   'P 1'
#
loop_
_entity.id
_entity.type
_entity.pdbx_description
1 polymer ?
#
loop_
_entity_poly.entity_id
_entity_poly.type
_entity_poly.pdbx_seq_one_letter_code
_entity_poly.pdbx_strand_id
1 'polypeptide(L)'
;MSFSYRGNKTNETTKENTTQVDWKAYNEYVVKTAQLEQRETLVGVISMIVDLGLQQQEDSKVAFTGTKEEELSIIVDNPNTYFEDGFDWNTRTNSRMKCWKNKPQQCVAIAVDFPDIILDKGQFFGESKPMPLRLWLGGVKFDNDTRKMLIQRPSALKVVNLDKTRNTKKWSLSTNNALYNMAVGAKLINNGEPFLPDRIGELLGKALQFECQVYFNEGKDGKLYFNEYIKYKSSLGRGQVAPTLPYTPTIVNFDANNDVNIIKEIRSHVINTIMIATDYEASLIKNQIEQMFKEQHSSDDDTESDDVDSPVVDSPVVNKQPTVKQSKQIDDCGIPF
;
A
#
# COMPACT_ATOMS: atom_id res chain seq x y z
N MET A 1 11.99 -64.16 -33.67
CA MET A 1 11.75 -62.75 -33.42
C MET A 1 11.81 -62.54 -31.93
N SER A 2 12.85 -61.83 -31.45
CA SER A 2 13.09 -61.58 -30.03
C SER A 2 12.55 -60.20 -29.66
N PHE A 3 11.69 -60.16 -28.63
CA PHE A 3 11.11 -58.95 -28.12
C PHE A 3 12.05 -58.36 -27.05
N SER A 4 12.62 -57.20 -27.29
CA SER A 4 13.46 -56.53 -26.31
C SER A 4 12.61 -55.52 -25.50
N TYR A 5 12.42 -55.78 -24.23
CA TYR A 5 11.80 -54.91 -23.24
C TYR A 5 12.81 -53.79 -22.86
N ARG A 6 12.46 -52.53 -23.15
CA ARG A 6 13.19 -51.35 -22.66
C ARG A 6 12.58 -50.95 -21.35
N GLY A 7 13.21 -51.33 -20.24
CA GLY A 7 12.86 -50.86 -18.92
C GLY A 7 13.03 -49.34 -18.84
N ASN A 8 12.02 -48.66 -18.31
CA ASN A 8 12.13 -47.26 -17.94
C ASN A 8 13.25 -47.09 -16.92
N LYS A 9 14.29 -46.36 -17.32
CA LYS A 9 15.22 -45.78 -16.35
C LYS A 9 14.44 -44.72 -15.58
N THR A 10 14.14 -44.98 -14.33
CA THR A 10 13.79 -43.98 -13.35
C THR A 10 14.95 -43.00 -13.24
N ASN A 11 14.85 -41.84 -13.85
CA ASN A 11 15.66 -40.71 -13.51
C ASN A 11 15.32 -40.34 -12.05
N GLU A 12 16.22 -40.61 -11.13
CA GLU A 12 16.19 -39.99 -9.82
C GLU A 12 16.43 -38.49 -10.05
N THR A 13 15.37 -37.75 -10.29
CA THR A 13 15.37 -36.30 -10.21
C THR A 13 15.55 -35.97 -8.73
N THR A 14 16.70 -35.45 -8.37
CA THR A 14 16.93 -34.78 -7.08
C THR A 14 15.81 -33.75 -6.93
N LYS A 15 14.84 -34.02 -6.02
CA LYS A 15 13.86 -33.04 -5.60
C LYS A 15 14.64 -31.89 -4.99
N GLU A 16 14.79 -30.80 -5.69
CA GLU A 16 15.10 -29.52 -5.06
C GLU A 16 13.92 -29.23 -4.13
N ASN A 17 14.13 -29.39 -2.84
CA ASN A 17 13.22 -28.94 -1.81
C ASN A 17 13.07 -27.41 -1.96
N THR A 18 12.02 -26.95 -2.59
CA THR A 18 11.56 -25.58 -2.45
C THR A 18 11.16 -25.41 -0.99
N THR A 19 12.07 -24.90 -0.19
CA THR A 19 11.86 -24.68 1.24
C THR A 19 10.78 -23.61 1.37
N GLN A 20 9.60 -24.01 1.81
CA GLN A 20 8.53 -23.09 2.13
C GLN A 20 9.07 -22.08 3.15
N VAL A 21 9.03 -20.79 2.81
CA VAL A 21 9.58 -19.72 3.65
C VAL A 21 8.84 -19.69 4.99
N ASP A 22 9.57 -19.82 6.08
CA ASP A 22 9.03 -19.61 7.42
C ASP A 22 8.86 -18.11 7.68
N TRP A 23 7.70 -17.60 7.31
CA TRP A 23 7.35 -16.20 7.48
C TRP A 23 7.32 -15.75 8.95
N LYS A 24 7.05 -16.65 9.87
CA LYS A 24 7.06 -16.33 11.31
C LYS A 24 8.49 -16.06 11.75
N ALA A 25 9.39 -16.98 11.49
CA ALA A 25 10.80 -16.83 11.82
C ALA A 25 11.43 -15.62 11.10
N TYR A 26 11.04 -15.36 9.85
CA TYR A 26 11.45 -14.17 9.12
C TYR A 26 11.00 -12.87 9.81
N ASN A 27 9.73 -12.77 10.20
CA ASN A 27 9.20 -11.58 10.87
C ASN A 27 9.85 -11.37 12.26
N GLU A 28 10.10 -12.45 13.01
CA GLU A 28 10.84 -12.39 14.29
C GLU A 28 12.28 -11.88 14.08
N TYR A 29 12.94 -12.35 13.04
CA TYR A 29 14.27 -11.86 12.65
C TYR A 29 14.25 -10.37 12.32
N VAL A 30 13.25 -9.90 11.54
CA VAL A 30 13.13 -8.48 11.16
C VAL A 30 12.95 -7.61 12.41
N VAL A 31 12.02 -7.94 13.32
CA VAL A 31 11.78 -7.17 14.56
C VAL A 31 13.04 -7.12 15.41
N LYS A 32 13.68 -8.28 15.63
CA LYS A 32 14.92 -8.39 16.43
C LYS A 32 16.07 -7.58 15.84
N THR A 33 16.22 -7.58 14.52
CA THR A 33 17.34 -6.90 13.85
C THR A 33 17.09 -5.41 13.74
N ALA A 34 15.85 -5.01 13.45
CA ALA A 34 15.48 -3.61 13.34
C ALA A 34 15.56 -2.87 14.68
N GLN A 35 15.25 -3.54 15.80
CA GLN A 35 15.20 -2.96 17.15
C GLN A 35 14.27 -1.72 17.23
N LEU A 36 13.19 -1.74 16.45
CA LEU A 36 12.21 -0.64 16.33
C LEU A 36 10.87 -0.98 16.98
N GLU A 37 10.87 -1.69 18.11
CA GLU A 37 9.64 -2.06 18.81
C GLU A 37 8.90 -0.84 19.39
N GLN A 38 9.62 0.26 19.62
CA GLN A 38 9.07 1.57 19.96
C GLN A 38 9.18 2.50 18.75
N ARG A 39 8.36 3.58 18.76
CA ARG A 39 8.43 4.59 17.71
C ARG A 39 9.71 5.40 17.79
N GLU A 40 10.50 5.35 16.74
CA GLU A 40 11.75 6.08 16.62
C GLU A 40 11.76 6.95 15.35
N THR A 41 12.54 8.03 15.41
CA THR A 41 12.74 8.89 14.25
C THR A 41 14.09 8.58 13.62
N LEU A 42 14.04 8.04 12.41
CA LEU A 42 15.21 7.61 11.64
C LEU A 42 15.35 8.41 10.35
N VAL A 43 16.58 8.46 9.83
CA VAL A 43 16.84 8.96 8.48
C VAL A 43 16.62 7.82 7.49
N GLY A 44 15.68 8.02 6.58
CA GLY A 44 15.41 7.09 5.48
C GLY A 44 15.56 7.77 4.13
N VAL A 45 15.86 6.97 3.11
CA VAL A 45 15.99 7.41 1.72
C VAL A 45 14.82 6.89 0.91
N ILE A 46 14.17 7.75 0.15
CA ILE A 46 13.09 7.34 -0.77
C ILE A 46 13.72 6.52 -1.89
N SER A 47 13.51 5.22 -1.88
CA SER A 47 14.14 4.25 -2.78
C SER A 47 13.27 3.84 -3.96
N MET A 48 11.95 3.86 -3.78
CA MET A 48 11.02 3.50 -4.85
C MET A 48 9.75 4.33 -4.75
N ILE A 49 9.21 4.71 -5.91
CA ILE A 49 7.88 5.30 -6.06
C ILE A 49 7.09 4.40 -6.99
N VAL A 50 5.92 3.95 -6.57
CA VAL A 50 5.06 3.04 -7.32
C VAL A 50 3.75 3.74 -7.65
N ASP A 51 3.46 3.88 -8.93
CA ASP A 51 2.15 4.32 -9.41
C ASP A 51 1.14 3.19 -9.21
N LEU A 52 0.08 3.47 -8.47
CA LEU A 52 -0.96 2.50 -8.10
C LEU A 52 -2.18 2.56 -9.03
N GLY A 53 -2.15 3.39 -10.08
CA GLY A 53 -3.29 3.65 -10.94
C GLY A 53 -4.39 4.47 -10.27
N LEU A 54 -5.58 4.46 -10.85
CA LEU A 54 -6.75 5.18 -10.37
C LEU A 54 -7.45 4.41 -9.24
N GLN A 55 -7.27 4.87 -8.02
CA GLN A 55 -7.87 4.28 -6.83
C GLN A 55 -9.21 4.92 -6.51
N GLN A 56 -10.25 4.12 -6.28
CA GLN A 56 -11.54 4.61 -5.83
C GLN A 56 -11.38 5.34 -4.50
N GLN A 57 -11.92 6.56 -4.43
CA GLN A 57 -11.89 7.36 -3.22
C GLN A 57 -13.12 7.09 -2.38
N GLU A 58 -12.98 7.24 -1.04
CA GLU A 58 -14.14 7.19 -0.15
C GLU A 58 -15.17 8.27 -0.51
N ASP A 59 -16.42 7.93 -0.32
CA ASP A 59 -17.51 8.87 -0.57
C ASP A 59 -17.42 10.06 0.40
N SER A 60 -17.63 11.25 -0.14
CA SER A 60 -17.72 12.45 0.69
C SER A 60 -19.06 12.46 1.41
N LYS A 61 -19.04 12.90 2.69
CA LYS A 61 -20.22 12.95 3.55
C LYS A 61 -20.29 14.28 4.28
N VAL A 62 -21.48 14.89 4.30
CA VAL A 62 -21.75 16.08 5.10
C VAL A 62 -23.10 15.92 5.79
N ALA A 63 -23.25 16.48 6.99
CA ALA A 63 -24.53 16.49 7.68
C ALA A 63 -25.57 17.25 6.84
N PHE A 64 -26.78 16.72 6.78
CA PHE A 64 -27.90 17.29 6.04
C PHE A 64 -29.06 17.60 7.00
N THR A 65 -29.53 18.83 6.95
CA THR A 65 -30.61 19.33 7.84
C THR A 65 -31.90 19.67 7.09
N GLY A 66 -31.95 19.34 5.79
CA GLY A 66 -33.12 19.61 4.95
C GLY A 66 -34.25 18.60 5.12
N THR A 67 -35.30 18.79 4.34
CA THR A 67 -36.50 17.94 4.32
C THR A 67 -36.31 16.74 3.39
N LYS A 68 -37.23 15.78 3.46
CA LYS A 68 -37.24 14.62 2.57
C LYS A 68 -37.52 14.97 1.12
N GLU A 69 -38.32 16.02 0.88
CA GLU A 69 -38.60 16.57 -0.43
C GLU A 69 -37.32 17.17 -1.06
N GLU A 70 -36.53 17.87 -0.26
CA GLU A 70 -35.24 18.41 -0.68
C GLU A 70 -34.22 17.29 -0.99
N GLU A 71 -34.21 16.20 -0.20
CA GLU A 71 -33.37 15.01 -0.54
C GLU A 71 -33.70 14.50 -1.94
N LEU A 72 -34.99 14.31 -2.25
CA LEU A 72 -35.43 13.81 -3.54
C LEU A 72 -35.03 14.75 -4.68
N SER A 73 -35.24 16.07 -4.50
CA SER A 73 -34.79 17.05 -5.50
C SER A 73 -33.30 16.99 -5.78
N ILE A 74 -32.48 16.90 -4.71
CA ILE A 74 -31.02 16.81 -4.84
C ILE A 74 -30.61 15.53 -5.58
N ILE A 75 -31.25 14.39 -5.33
CA ILE A 75 -30.97 13.13 -6.02
C ILE A 75 -31.29 13.22 -7.50
N VAL A 76 -32.41 13.87 -7.85
CA VAL A 76 -32.78 14.07 -9.26
C VAL A 76 -31.79 14.97 -9.98
N ASP A 77 -31.35 16.06 -9.35
CA ASP A 77 -30.37 16.97 -9.93
C ASP A 77 -28.95 16.39 -10.00
N ASN A 78 -28.60 15.50 -9.04
CA ASN A 78 -27.29 14.92 -8.91
C ASN A 78 -27.35 13.41 -8.61
N PRO A 79 -27.48 12.54 -9.63
CA PRO A 79 -27.68 11.09 -9.47
C PRO A 79 -26.54 10.37 -8.71
N ASN A 80 -25.37 10.99 -8.60
CA ASN A 80 -24.25 10.44 -7.82
C ASN A 80 -24.36 10.76 -6.31
N THR A 81 -25.40 11.49 -5.90
CA THR A 81 -25.68 11.84 -4.51
C THR A 81 -26.68 10.84 -3.92
N TYR A 82 -26.46 10.43 -2.69
CA TYR A 82 -27.37 9.61 -1.93
C TYR A 82 -27.42 10.09 -0.48
N PHE A 83 -28.39 9.60 0.28
CA PHE A 83 -28.56 9.96 1.69
C PHE A 83 -28.60 8.71 2.56
N GLU A 84 -27.91 8.76 3.68
CA GLU A 84 -27.91 7.69 4.69
C GLU A 84 -27.89 8.28 6.10
N ASP A 85 -28.27 7.49 7.09
CA ASP A 85 -28.08 7.87 8.48
C ASP A 85 -26.65 7.49 8.89
N GLY A 86 -25.94 8.44 9.48
CA GLY A 86 -24.53 8.25 9.82
C GLY A 86 -24.10 9.13 10.98
N PHE A 87 -22.87 8.90 11.45
CA PHE A 87 -22.28 9.67 12.54
C PHE A 87 -21.61 10.94 11.99
N ASP A 88 -22.06 12.10 12.46
CA ASP A 88 -21.40 13.38 12.18
C ASP A 88 -20.29 13.62 13.22
N TRP A 89 -19.05 13.55 12.78
CA TRP A 89 -17.88 13.75 13.64
C TRP A 89 -17.75 15.19 14.17
N ASN A 90 -18.36 16.18 13.49
CA ASN A 90 -18.29 17.58 13.93
C ASN A 90 -19.22 17.82 15.14
N THR A 91 -20.42 17.27 15.10
CA THR A 91 -21.41 17.39 16.19
C THR A 91 -21.36 16.24 17.17
N ARG A 92 -20.65 15.15 16.83
CA ARG A 92 -20.57 13.89 17.59
C ARG A 92 -21.95 13.24 17.82
N THR A 93 -22.86 13.38 16.87
CA THR A 93 -24.20 12.84 16.92
C THR A 93 -24.54 12.07 15.66
N ASN A 94 -25.51 11.17 15.76
CA ASN A 94 -26.10 10.57 14.56
C ASN A 94 -26.97 11.60 13.87
N SER A 95 -26.80 11.76 12.55
CA SER A 95 -27.53 12.69 11.74
C SER A 95 -27.76 12.14 10.34
N ARG A 96 -28.68 12.74 9.62
CA ARG A 96 -28.87 12.48 8.20
C ARG A 96 -27.67 13.04 7.45
N MET A 97 -27.03 12.20 6.62
CA MET A 97 -25.84 12.57 5.86
C MET A 97 -26.18 12.63 4.36
N LYS A 98 -25.80 13.73 3.72
CA LYS A 98 -25.72 13.84 2.27
C LYS A 98 -24.38 13.28 1.83
N CYS A 99 -24.41 12.26 1.01
CA CYS A 99 -23.23 11.53 0.53
C CYS A 99 -23.11 11.66 -0.99
N TRP A 100 -21.89 11.69 -1.50
CA TRP A 100 -21.64 11.60 -2.94
C TRP A 100 -20.37 10.84 -3.25
N LYS A 101 -20.42 10.11 -4.36
CA LYS A 101 -19.28 9.32 -4.86
C LYS A 101 -18.18 10.24 -5.36
N ASN A 102 -16.99 10.07 -4.84
CA ASN A 102 -15.81 10.74 -5.36
C ASN A 102 -15.28 10.01 -6.60
N LYS A 103 -14.73 10.78 -7.53
CA LYS A 103 -14.05 10.22 -8.70
C LYS A 103 -12.78 9.50 -8.24
N PRO A 104 -12.39 8.39 -8.91
CA PRO A 104 -11.10 7.77 -8.70
C PRO A 104 -9.97 8.80 -8.84
N GLN A 105 -8.92 8.63 -8.05
CA GLN A 105 -7.74 9.49 -8.05
C GLN A 105 -6.52 8.62 -8.30
N GLN A 106 -5.59 9.08 -9.14
CA GLN A 106 -4.27 8.46 -9.23
C GLN A 106 -3.61 8.53 -7.85
N CYS A 107 -3.03 7.41 -7.43
CA CYS A 107 -2.37 7.28 -6.14
C CYS A 107 -0.97 6.72 -6.31
N VAL A 108 -0.10 6.99 -5.34
CA VAL A 108 1.24 6.40 -5.30
C VAL A 108 1.54 5.79 -3.93
N ALA A 109 2.35 4.73 -3.95
CA ALA A 109 3.04 4.21 -2.78
C ALA A 109 4.53 4.56 -2.87
N ILE A 110 5.18 4.69 -1.71
CA ILE A 110 6.59 5.03 -1.60
C ILE A 110 7.28 3.99 -0.72
N ALA A 111 8.39 3.42 -1.21
CA ALA A 111 9.31 2.68 -0.38
C ALA A 111 10.38 3.62 0.17
N VAL A 112 10.65 3.48 1.45
CA VAL A 112 11.72 4.19 2.16
C VAL A 112 12.66 3.15 2.74
N ASP A 113 13.92 3.27 2.41
CA ASP A 113 14.97 2.38 2.89
C ASP A 113 15.80 3.06 3.97
N PHE A 114 16.15 2.29 4.99
CA PHE A 114 16.92 2.73 6.15
C PHE A 114 18.31 2.10 6.13
N PRO A 115 19.31 2.77 5.53
CA PRO A 115 20.64 2.20 5.33
C PRO A 115 21.39 1.84 6.60
N ASP A 116 21.02 2.42 7.74
CA ASP A 116 21.62 2.10 9.05
C ASP A 116 21.13 0.77 9.63
N ILE A 117 20.07 0.18 9.03
CA ILE A 117 19.49 -1.10 9.46
C ILE A 117 19.57 -2.09 8.30
N ILE A 118 20.52 -3.01 8.39
CA ILE A 118 20.75 -4.01 7.34
C ILE A 118 20.12 -5.34 7.73
N LEU A 119 19.32 -5.89 6.82
CA LEU A 119 18.70 -7.20 6.91
C LEU A 119 19.33 -8.14 5.90
N ASP A 120 19.89 -9.25 6.36
CA ASP A 120 20.29 -10.36 5.48
C ASP A 120 19.16 -11.40 5.44
N LYS A 121 18.48 -11.48 4.31
CA LYS A 121 17.37 -12.40 4.10
C LYS A 121 17.81 -13.78 3.62
N GLY A 122 19.10 -13.99 3.41
CA GLY A 122 19.65 -15.21 2.80
C GLY A 122 19.24 -16.49 3.49
N GLN A 123 19.19 -16.49 4.82
CA GLN A 123 18.76 -17.66 5.60
C GLN A 123 17.29 -18.08 5.38
N PHE A 124 16.46 -17.19 4.81
CA PHE A 124 15.04 -17.44 4.55
C PHE A 124 14.72 -17.65 3.07
N PHE A 125 15.54 -17.07 2.19
CA PHE A 125 15.29 -17.03 0.75
C PHE A 125 16.44 -17.62 -0.09
N GLY A 126 17.40 -18.29 0.57
CA GLY A 126 18.47 -19.05 -0.04
C GLY A 126 19.76 -18.26 -0.28
N GLU A 127 19.73 -17.15 -1.00
CA GLU A 127 20.95 -16.38 -1.30
C GLU A 127 21.13 -15.22 -0.33
N SER A 128 22.35 -15.11 0.25
CA SER A 128 22.69 -13.98 1.13
C SER A 128 22.78 -12.70 0.33
N LYS A 129 21.87 -11.77 0.63
CA LYS A 129 21.79 -10.44 0.01
C LYS A 129 21.43 -9.40 1.07
N PRO A 130 22.43 -8.87 1.80
CA PRO A 130 22.18 -7.81 2.78
C PRO A 130 21.57 -6.58 2.12
N MET A 131 20.43 -6.14 2.62
CA MET A 131 19.68 -4.99 2.10
C MET A 131 19.20 -4.11 3.24
N PRO A 132 19.08 -2.79 3.02
CA PRO A 132 18.45 -1.91 3.99
C PRO A 132 17.05 -2.37 4.38
N LEU A 133 16.65 -2.11 5.62
CA LEU A 133 15.25 -2.24 6.02
C LEU A 133 14.40 -1.34 5.14
N ARG A 134 13.40 -1.90 4.45
CA ARG A 134 12.45 -1.19 3.61
C ARG A 134 11.08 -1.16 4.26
N LEU A 135 10.55 0.06 4.46
CA LEU A 135 9.18 0.28 4.90
C LEU A 135 8.37 1.02 3.83
N TRP A 136 7.06 0.82 3.83
CA TRP A 136 6.18 1.34 2.79
C TRP A 136 5.19 2.38 3.31
N LEU A 137 5.17 3.53 2.64
CA LEU A 137 4.15 4.57 2.75
C LEU A 137 3.13 4.37 1.64
N GLY A 138 1.90 4.10 2.01
CA GLY A 138 0.83 3.83 1.04
C GLY A 138 0.71 2.35 0.69
N GLY A 139 -0.43 2.02 0.14
CA GLY A 139 -0.89 0.66 -0.06
C GLY A 139 -2.00 0.32 0.94
N VAL A 140 -2.90 -0.56 0.54
CA VAL A 140 -4.04 -0.96 1.37
C VAL A 140 -3.77 -2.33 1.94
N LYS A 141 -3.74 -2.45 3.27
CA LYS A 141 -3.79 -3.73 3.95
C LYS A 141 -5.16 -3.87 4.58
N PHE A 142 -5.88 -4.92 4.21
CA PHE A 142 -7.16 -5.26 4.80
C PHE A 142 -6.95 -6.30 5.90
N ASP A 143 -7.73 -6.16 6.96
CA ASP A 143 -7.94 -7.24 7.91
C ASP A 143 -8.75 -8.34 7.21
N ASN A 144 -8.24 -9.57 7.23
CA ASN A 144 -8.86 -10.70 6.50
C ASN A 144 -10.26 -11.03 7.01
N ASP A 145 -10.51 -10.86 8.31
CA ASP A 145 -11.77 -11.23 8.95
C ASP A 145 -12.81 -10.10 8.88
N THR A 146 -12.37 -8.87 9.15
CA THR A 146 -13.27 -7.71 9.23
C THR A 146 -13.32 -6.88 7.95
N ARG A 147 -12.42 -7.16 6.99
CA ARG A 147 -12.23 -6.36 5.77
C ARG A 147 -11.94 -4.87 6.06
N LYS A 148 -11.54 -4.54 7.27
CA LYS A 148 -11.16 -3.17 7.63
C LYS A 148 -9.78 -2.85 7.09
N MET A 149 -9.63 -1.63 6.60
CA MET A 149 -8.34 -1.11 6.18
C MET A 149 -7.45 -0.90 7.40
N LEU A 150 -6.34 -1.63 7.48
CA LEU A 150 -5.42 -1.61 8.60
C LEU A 150 -4.25 -0.64 8.41
N ILE A 151 -3.96 -0.19 7.17
CA ILE A 151 -2.75 0.57 6.88
C ILE A 151 -3.04 1.78 6.01
N GLN A 152 -2.11 2.71 6.12
CA GLN A 152 -2.08 4.03 5.50
C GLN A 152 -2.62 4.04 4.08
N ARG A 153 -3.54 4.97 3.85
CA ARG A 153 -4.06 5.24 2.52
C ARG A 153 -2.92 5.60 1.58
N PRO A 154 -2.96 5.15 0.33
CA PRO A 154 -2.03 5.62 -0.69
C PRO A 154 -2.15 7.13 -0.84
N SER A 155 -1.04 7.77 -1.21
CA SER A 155 -1.01 9.22 -1.42
C SER A 155 -1.72 9.59 -2.72
N ALA A 156 -2.92 10.14 -2.63
CA ALA A 156 -3.66 10.61 -3.79
C ALA A 156 -3.00 11.85 -4.41
N LEU A 157 -2.92 11.88 -5.75
CA LEU A 157 -2.32 12.97 -6.52
C LEU A 157 -3.33 14.07 -6.84
N LYS A 158 -4.13 14.45 -5.85
CA LYS A 158 -5.15 15.50 -6.00
C LYS A 158 -4.49 16.89 -6.09
N VAL A 159 -4.70 17.53 -7.24
CA VAL A 159 -4.24 18.91 -7.48
C VAL A 159 -5.29 19.91 -7.02
N VAL A 160 -4.85 20.93 -6.31
CA VAL A 160 -5.67 22.04 -5.81
C VAL A 160 -5.04 23.38 -6.18
N ASN A 161 -5.85 24.43 -6.21
CA ASN A 161 -5.29 25.79 -6.32
C ASN A 161 -4.87 26.28 -4.94
N LEU A 162 -3.56 26.55 -4.76
CA LEU A 162 -3.02 27.09 -3.50
C LEU A 162 -3.47 28.53 -3.23
N ASP A 163 -3.80 29.29 -4.26
CA ASP A 163 -4.38 30.63 -4.09
C ASP A 163 -5.85 30.52 -3.68
N LYS A 164 -6.11 30.73 -2.40
CA LYS A 164 -7.47 30.68 -1.83
C LYS A 164 -8.39 31.78 -2.39
N THR A 165 -7.82 32.88 -2.85
CA THR A 165 -8.58 34.00 -3.46
C THR A 165 -8.96 33.69 -4.91
N ARG A 166 -8.35 32.64 -5.50
CA ARG A 166 -8.51 32.25 -6.90
C ARG A 166 -8.18 33.31 -7.94
N ASN A 167 -7.48 34.37 -7.52
CA ASN A 167 -7.03 35.44 -8.43
C ASN A 167 -5.90 34.97 -9.35
N THR A 168 -5.13 33.96 -8.88
CA THR A 168 -4.06 33.33 -9.65
C THR A 168 -4.32 31.83 -9.77
N LYS A 169 -3.84 31.22 -10.87
CA LYS A 169 -3.92 29.76 -11.09
C LYS A 169 -2.66 29.09 -10.56
N LYS A 170 -2.57 28.90 -9.26
CA LYS A 170 -1.43 28.27 -8.59
C LYS A 170 -1.70 26.81 -8.25
N TRP A 171 -1.77 25.95 -9.27
CA TRP A 171 -2.06 24.54 -9.14
C TRP A 171 -0.91 23.77 -8.50
N SER A 172 -1.23 22.88 -7.55
CA SER A 172 -0.25 22.08 -6.80
C SER A 172 -0.94 20.89 -6.13
N LEU A 173 -0.17 19.91 -5.68
CA LEU A 173 -0.62 19.02 -4.61
C LEU A 173 -1.01 19.86 -3.39
N SER A 174 -2.01 19.39 -2.63
CA SER A 174 -2.42 20.06 -1.39
C SER A 174 -1.25 20.18 -0.42
N THR A 175 -1.15 21.30 0.30
CA THR A 175 -0.16 21.47 1.38
C THR A 175 -0.31 20.48 2.54
N ASN A 176 -1.47 19.82 2.64
CA ASN A 176 -1.70 18.73 3.60
C ASN A 176 -1.26 17.36 3.06
N ASN A 177 -0.86 17.27 1.78
CA ASN A 177 -0.39 16.02 1.19
C ASN A 177 1.02 15.70 1.69
N ALA A 178 1.26 14.44 2.05
CA ALA A 178 2.56 13.99 2.54
C ALA A 178 3.68 14.20 1.49
N LEU A 179 3.39 13.99 0.20
CA LEU A 179 4.34 14.21 -0.90
C LEU A 179 4.76 15.68 -1.01
N TYR A 180 3.79 16.59 -0.86
CA TYR A 180 4.07 18.02 -0.83
C TYR A 180 5.02 18.37 0.33
N ASN A 181 4.72 17.86 1.51
CA ASN A 181 5.54 18.10 2.71
C ASN A 181 6.93 17.47 2.59
N MET A 182 7.06 16.30 1.95
CA MET A 182 8.35 15.69 1.63
C MET A 182 9.15 16.57 0.63
N ALA A 183 8.50 17.14 -0.39
CA ALA A 183 9.17 18.02 -1.34
C ALA A 183 9.70 19.29 -0.68
N VAL A 184 8.94 19.88 0.24
CA VAL A 184 9.41 21.01 1.07
C VAL A 184 10.59 20.55 1.96
N GLY A 185 10.46 19.40 2.65
CA GLY A 185 11.50 18.86 3.51
C GLY A 185 12.79 18.51 2.76
N ALA A 186 12.67 18.01 1.53
CA ALA A 186 13.78 17.73 0.63
C ALA A 186 14.37 18.99 -0.03
N LYS A 187 13.82 20.17 0.25
CA LYS A 187 14.22 21.48 -0.34
C LYS A 187 14.08 21.52 -1.87
N LEU A 188 13.14 20.77 -2.43
CA LEU A 188 12.81 20.83 -3.85
C LEU A 188 11.95 22.04 -4.18
N ILE A 189 11.18 22.51 -3.20
CA ILE A 189 10.36 23.71 -3.24
C ILE A 189 10.41 24.40 -1.87
N ASN A 190 10.06 25.71 -1.85
CA ASN A 190 9.75 26.40 -0.60
C ASN A 190 8.28 26.18 -0.20
N ASN A 191 7.98 26.34 1.09
CA ASN A 191 6.61 26.23 1.56
C ASN A 191 5.69 27.27 0.86
N GLY A 192 4.58 26.82 0.32
CA GLY A 192 3.64 27.64 -0.46
C GLY A 192 3.98 27.76 -1.96
N GLU A 193 5.09 27.19 -2.42
CA GLU A 193 5.37 27.03 -3.85
C GLU A 193 4.66 25.81 -4.44
N PRO A 194 4.29 25.81 -5.73
CA PRO A 194 3.67 24.68 -6.39
C PRO A 194 4.58 23.46 -6.48
N PHE A 195 4.02 22.29 -6.18
CA PHE A 195 4.60 20.99 -6.46
C PHE A 195 3.57 20.12 -7.18
N LEU A 196 3.78 19.86 -8.46
CA LEU A 196 2.85 19.13 -9.31
C LEU A 196 3.16 17.62 -9.30
N PRO A 197 2.19 16.77 -9.64
CA PRO A 197 2.34 15.31 -9.71
C PRO A 197 3.48 14.84 -10.63
N ASP A 198 3.74 15.49 -11.72
CA ASP A 198 4.81 15.18 -12.68
C ASP A 198 6.22 15.32 -12.10
N ARG A 199 6.35 16.07 -11.00
CA ARG A 199 7.61 16.29 -10.29
C ARG A 199 7.89 15.31 -9.16
N ILE A 200 6.98 14.35 -8.90
CA ILE A 200 7.13 13.40 -7.77
C ILE A 200 8.42 12.59 -7.87
N GLY A 201 8.87 12.27 -9.09
CA GLY A 201 10.14 11.59 -9.33
C GLY A 201 11.36 12.29 -8.73
N GLU A 202 11.30 13.62 -8.50
CA GLU A 202 12.38 14.39 -7.86
C GLU A 202 12.61 14.01 -6.38
N LEU A 203 11.64 13.32 -5.76
CA LEU A 203 11.74 12.77 -4.41
C LEU A 203 12.65 11.54 -4.33
N LEU A 204 12.90 10.84 -5.44
CA LEU A 204 13.77 9.66 -5.43
C LEU A 204 15.18 10.01 -4.97
N GLY A 205 15.74 9.15 -4.13
CA GLY A 205 17.06 9.34 -3.54
C GLY A 205 17.14 10.43 -2.49
N LYS A 206 16.02 11.13 -2.17
CA LYS A 206 16.02 12.14 -1.10
C LYS A 206 15.97 11.48 0.26
N ALA A 207 16.90 11.93 1.13
CA ALA A 207 16.95 11.52 2.52
C ALA A 207 16.13 12.48 3.39
N LEU A 208 15.24 11.91 4.20
CA LEU A 208 14.32 12.63 5.08
C LEU A 208 14.21 11.90 6.42
N GLN A 209 13.61 12.54 7.41
CA GLN A 209 13.30 11.90 8.69
C GLN A 209 11.90 11.28 8.67
N PHE A 210 11.83 10.04 9.14
CA PHE A 210 10.59 9.28 9.28
C PHE A 210 10.45 8.75 10.70
N GLU A 211 9.25 8.79 11.23
CA GLU A 211 8.88 8.08 12.45
C GLU A 211 8.51 6.65 12.05
N CYS A 212 9.20 5.67 12.64
CA CYS A 212 9.11 4.26 12.26
C CYS A 212 8.89 3.37 13.48
N GLN A 213 8.24 2.22 13.25
CA GLN A 213 8.08 1.16 14.24
C GLN A 213 7.91 -0.18 13.50
N VAL A 214 8.53 -1.24 14.03
CA VAL A 214 8.39 -2.61 13.53
C VAL A 214 8.19 -3.51 14.75
N TYR A 215 7.03 -4.12 14.88
CA TYR A 215 6.63 -4.76 16.13
C TYR A 215 5.61 -5.87 15.91
N PHE A 216 5.45 -6.71 16.94
CA PHE A 216 4.31 -7.62 17.02
C PHE A 216 3.21 -6.99 17.88
N ASN A 217 1.97 -7.18 17.43
CA ASN A 217 0.77 -6.83 18.18
C ASN A 217 -0.05 -8.10 18.41
N GLU A 218 -0.54 -8.29 19.62
CA GLU A 218 -1.43 -9.39 19.95
C GLU A 218 -2.86 -9.04 19.52
N GLY A 219 -3.44 -9.91 18.69
CA GLY A 219 -4.82 -9.80 18.25
C GLY A 219 -5.80 -10.27 19.33
N LYS A 220 -7.09 -10.02 19.09
CA LYS A 220 -8.17 -10.49 19.99
C LYS A 220 -8.26 -12.02 20.11
N ASP A 221 -7.66 -12.73 19.17
CA ASP A 221 -7.55 -14.19 19.11
C ASP A 221 -6.29 -14.74 19.82
N GLY A 222 -5.53 -13.88 20.49
CA GLY A 222 -4.27 -14.22 21.16
C GLY A 222 -3.10 -14.50 20.21
N LYS A 223 -3.26 -14.30 18.90
CA LYS A 223 -2.17 -14.48 17.94
C LYS A 223 -1.35 -13.20 17.79
N LEU A 224 -0.06 -13.38 17.55
CA LEU A 224 0.85 -12.27 17.28
C LEU A 224 0.82 -11.93 15.78
N TYR A 225 0.58 -10.66 15.49
CA TYR A 225 0.58 -10.10 14.15
C TYR A 225 1.75 -9.16 13.97
N PHE A 226 2.53 -9.40 12.92
CA PHE A 226 3.61 -8.51 12.53
C PHE A 226 3.05 -7.22 11.94
N ASN A 227 3.54 -6.09 12.46
CA ASN A 227 3.11 -4.76 12.05
C ASN A 227 4.31 -3.86 11.76
N GLU A 228 4.11 -2.97 10.80
CA GLU A 228 5.05 -1.92 10.44
C GLU A 228 4.32 -0.57 10.45
N TYR A 229 5.00 0.43 10.95
CA TYR A 229 4.54 1.80 10.92
C TYR A 229 5.63 2.70 10.37
N ILE A 230 5.28 3.59 9.47
CA ILE A 230 6.14 4.64 8.94
C ILE A 230 5.33 5.90 8.67
N LYS A 231 5.87 7.06 9.05
CA LYS A 231 5.27 8.37 8.79
C LYS A 231 6.36 9.38 8.51
N TYR A 232 6.20 10.21 7.48
CA TYR A 232 7.08 11.35 7.26
C TYR A 232 7.05 12.28 8.47
N LYS A 233 8.22 12.71 8.93
CA LYS A 233 8.39 13.58 10.09
C LYS A 233 8.87 14.98 9.71
N SER A 234 10.04 15.06 9.10
CA SER A 234 10.68 16.35 8.77
C SER A 234 11.83 16.20 7.78
N SER A 235 12.42 17.34 7.42
CA SER A 235 13.73 17.40 6.76
C SER A 235 14.83 16.82 7.65
N LEU A 236 16.01 16.58 7.08
CA LEU A 236 17.20 16.24 7.86
C LEU A 236 17.51 17.34 8.89
N GLY A 237 17.87 16.91 10.09
CA GLY A 237 18.35 17.81 11.14
C GLY A 237 19.68 18.45 10.78
N ARG A 238 20.02 19.55 11.47
CA ARG A 238 21.30 20.22 11.28
C ARG A 238 22.46 19.27 11.61
N GLY A 239 23.38 19.12 10.67
CA GLY A 239 24.56 18.25 10.84
C GLY A 239 24.31 16.77 10.52
N GLN A 240 23.08 16.36 10.23
CA GLN A 240 22.82 15.01 9.73
C GLN A 240 23.27 14.88 8.28
N VAL A 241 23.94 13.79 7.97
CA VAL A 241 24.39 13.44 6.63
C VAL A 241 23.35 12.54 5.98
N ALA A 242 23.04 12.80 4.71
CA ALA A 242 22.18 11.92 3.94
C ALA A 242 22.90 10.59 3.68
N PRO A 243 22.33 9.45 4.11
CA PRO A 243 22.92 8.15 3.78
C PRO A 243 22.74 7.86 2.29
N THR A 244 23.59 6.98 1.75
CA THR A 244 23.51 6.53 0.36
C THR A 244 22.95 5.11 0.29
N LEU A 245 22.19 4.84 -0.78
CA LEU A 245 21.71 3.49 -1.08
C LEU A 245 22.75 2.73 -1.89
N PRO A 246 22.87 1.40 -1.72
CA PRO A 246 23.76 0.55 -2.50
C PRO A 246 23.27 0.28 -3.93
N TYR A 247 22.13 0.85 -4.32
CA TYR A 247 21.46 0.68 -5.62
C TYR A 247 20.76 1.96 -6.04
N THR A 248 20.36 2.02 -7.31
CA THR A 248 19.67 3.18 -7.89
C THR A 248 18.18 3.18 -7.51
N PRO A 249 17.67 4.28 -6.93
CA PRO A 249 16.24 4.44 -6.68
C PRO A 249 15.42 4.39 -7.99
N THR A 250 14.20 3.84 -7.92
CA THR A 250 13.42 3.51 -9.11
C THR A 250 11.97 3.98 -9.03
N ILE A 251 11.39 4.28 -10.21
CA ILE A 251 9.94 4.49 -10.37
C ILE A 251 9.35 3.25 -11.07
N VAL A 252 8.24 2.75 -10.51
CA VAL A 252 7.38 1.78 -11.19
C VAL A 252 6.16 2.52 -11.71
N ASN A 253 6.01 2.55 -13.01
CA ASN A 253 4.90 3.24 -13.68
C ASN A 253 3.79 2.26 -14.00
N PHE A 254 2.54 2.70 -13.82
CA PHE A 254 1.34 1.89 -14.06
C PHE A 254 1.18 1.52 -15.55
N ASP A 255 1.46 2.48 -16.44
CA ASP A 255 1.31 2.33 -17.88
C ASP A 255 2.66 2.32 -18.63
N ALA A 256 3.66 1.64 -18.06
CA ALA A 256 4.96 1.46 -18.71
C ALA A 256 5.49 0.03 -18.58
N ASN A 257 6.46 -0.31 -19.42
CA ASN A 257 7.21 -1.54 -19.27
C ASN A 257 8.25 -1.36 -18.15
N ASN A 258 7.97 -1.98 -17.00
CA ASN A 258 8.90 -2.00 -15.86
C ASN A 258 9.74 -3.28 -15.90
N ASP A 259 10.87 -3.27 -15.23
CA ASP A 259 11.64 -4.50 -15.00
C ASP A 259 10.88 -5.41 -14.02
N VAL A 260 10.59 -6.64 -14.44
CA VAL A 260 9.87 -7.64 -13.64
C VAL A 260 10.58 -7.93 -12.32
N ASN A 261 11.91 -7.87 -12.28
CA ASN A 261 12.67 -8.05 -11.04
C ASN A 261 12.39 -6.94 -10.03
N ILE A 262 12.16 -5.71 -10.50
CA ILE A 262 11.77 -4.60 -9.63
C ILE A 262 10.35 -4.79 -9.11
N ILE A 263 9.43 -5.32 -9.94
CA ILE A 263 8.06 -5.64 -9.51
C ILE A 263 8.06 -6.72 -8.42
N LYS A 264 8.95 -7.72 -8.50
CA LYS A 264 9.13 -8.76 -7.47
C LYS A 264 9.58 -8.20 -6.11
N GLU A 265 10.19 -7.02 -6.08
CA GLU A 265 10.58 -6.34 -4.83
C GLU A 265 9.42 -5.60 -4.16
N ILE A 266 8.30 -5.41 -4.87
CA ILE A 266 7.12 -4.71 -4.34
C ILE A 266 6.37 -5.65 -3.39
N ARG A 267 6.01 -5.15 -2.22
CA ARG A 267 5.23 -5.94 -1.26
C ARG A 267 3.85 -6.31 -1.79
N SER A 268 3.38 -7.48 -1.40
CA SER A 268 2.09 -8.03 -1.82
C SER A 268 0.92 -7.09 -1.59
N HIS A 269 0.87 -6.37 -0.46
CA HIS A 269 -0.22 -5.42 -0.21
C HIS A 269 -0.20 -4.21 -1.17
N VAL A 270 0.96 -3.80 -1.67
CA VAL A 270 1.08 -2.75 -2.70
C VAL A 270 0.65 -3.30 -4.06
N ILE A 271 1.08 -4.52 -4.41
CA ILE A 271 0.60 -5.23 -5.61
C ILE A 271 -0.92 -5.38 -5.58
N ASN A 272 -1.49 -5.83 -4.46
CA ASN A 272 -2.94 -5.94 -4.31
C ASN A 272 -3.65 -4.59 -4.49
N THR A 273 -3.02 -3.49 -4.06
CA THR A 273 -3.57 -2.14 -4.28
C THR A 273 -3.54 -1.77 -5.76
N ILE A 274 -2.50 -2.12 -6.51
CA ILE A 274 -2.45 -1.94 -7.96
C ILE A 274 -3.58 -2.72 -8.63
N MET A 275 -3.78 -3.98 -8.24
CA MET A 275 -4.78 -4.88 -8.84
C MET A 275 -6.23 -4.43 -8.63
N ILE A 276 -6.53 -3.62 -7.63
CA ILE A 276 -7.87 -3.06 -7.39
C ILE A 276 -8.08 -1.68 -8.03
N ALA A 277 -7.11 -1.15 -8.75
CA ALA A 277 -7.26 0.10 -9.48
C ALA A 277 -8.39 -0.01 -10.52
N THR A 278 -9.16 1.06 -10.70
CA THR A 278 -10.31 1.07 -11.63
C THR A 278 -9.91 0.95 -13.08
N ASP A 279 -8.66 1.22 -13.41
CA ASP A 279 -8.02 1.16 -14.73
C ASP A 279 -7.03 -0.01 -14.88
N TYR A 280 -6.96 -0.93 -13.90
CA TYR A 280 -6.01 -2.04 -13.89
C TYR A 280 -6.11 -2.93 -15.13
N GLU A 281 -7.33 -3.27 -15.56
CA GLU A 281 -7.57 -4.17 -16.69
C GLU A 281 -6.98 -3.65 -18.01
N ALA A 282 -6.84 -2.34 -18.16
CA ALA A 282 -6.31 -1.68 -19.37
C ALA A 282 -4.81 -1.34 -19.24
N SER A 283 -4.19 -1.58 -18.08
CA SER A 283 -2.82 -1.14 -17.79
C SER A 283 -1.75 -2.08 -18.34
N LEU A 284 -0.56 -1.55 -18.60
CA LEU A 284 0.60 -2.36 -18.97
C LEU A 284 1.17 -3.17 -17.79
N ILE A 285 1.08 -2.65 -16.56
CA ILE A 285 1.60 -3.33 -15.37
C ILE A 285 0.86 -4.63 -15.07
N LYS A 286 -0.41 -4.78 -15.52
CA LYS A 286 -1.18 -6.03 -15.38
C LYS A 286 -0.43 -7.23 -15.93
N ASN A 287 0.02 -7.12 -17.19
CA ASN A 287 0.73 -8.22 -17.85
C ASN A 287 2.02 -8.60 -17.13
N GLN A 288 2.70 -7.61 -16.54
CA GLN A 288 3.95 -7.82 -15.80
C GLN A 288 3.71 -8.49 -14.45
N ILE A 289 2.62 -8.12 -13.76
CA ILE A 289 2.20 -8.76 -12.50
C ILE A 289 1.75 -10.21 -12.78
N GLU A 290 0.97 -10.44 -13.82
CA GLU A 290 0.56 -11.79 -14.22
C GLU A 290 1.76 -12.65 -14.62
N GLN A 291 2.74 -12.10 -15.31
CA GLN A 291 3.99 -12.81 -15.62
C GLN A 291 4.75 -13.17 -14.34
N MET A 292 4.88 -12.23 -13.42
CA MET A 292 5.52 -12.47 -12.11
C MET A 292 4.85 -13.65 -11.37
N PHE A 293 3.51 -13.70 -11.33
CA PHE A 293 2.79 -14.80 -10.68
C PHE A 293 2.97 -16.13 -11.43
N LYS A 294 2.97 -16.13 -12.76
CA LYS A 294 3.22 -17.34 -13.57
C LYS A 294 4.62 -17.90 -13.29
N GLU A 295 5.63 -17.03 -13.22
CA GLU A 295 7.00 -17.45 -12.90
C GLU A 295 7.13 -18.03 -11.48
N GLN A 296 6.36 -17.53 -10.52
CA GLN A 296 6.32 -18.10 -9.16
C GLN A 296 5.64 -19.46 -9.13
N HIS A 297 4.58 -19.68 -9.92
CA HIS A 297 3.87 -20.97 -9.97
C HIS A 297 4.54 -22.02 -10.86
N SER A 298 5.27 -21.61 -11.90
CA SER A 298 5.98 -22.57 -12.76
C SER A 298 7.19 -23.23 -12.07
N SER A 299 7.65 -22.67 -10.95
CA SER A 299 8.63 -23.33 -10.08
C SER A 299 7.99 -24.37 -9.15
N ASP A 300 6.65 -24.40 -9.03
CA ASP A 300 5.91 -25.30 -8.13
C ASP A 300 5.24 -26.49 -8.85
N ASP A 301 5.22 -26.53 -10.21
CA ASP A 301 4.31 -27.42 -10.98
C ASP A 301 4.96 -28.68 -11.58
N ASP A 302 6.04 -29.24 -10.96
CA ASP A 302 6.56 -30.57 -11.30
C ASP A 302 6.23 -31.65 -10.25
N THR A 303 5.07 -31.56 -9.59
CA THR A 303 4.56 -32.62 -8.74
C THR A 303 3.06 -32.82 -8.96
N GLU A 304 2.71 -33.66 -9.96
CA GLU A 304 1.48 -34.46 -9.89
C GLU A 304 1.57 -35.36 -8.65
N SER A 305 0.74 -35.13 -7.67
CA SER A 305 0.36 -36.12 -6.68
C SER A 305 -1.11 -35.90 -6.33
N ASP A 306 -1.86 -36.96 -6.59
CA ASP A 306 -3.24 -37.20 -6.23
C ASP A 306 -3.60 -36.81 -4.80
N ASP A 307 -4.84 -36.34 -4.69
CA ASP A 307 -5.67 -36.25 -3.49
C ASP A 307 -5.11 -35.46 -2.30
N VAL A 308 -5.63 -34.26 -2.10
CA VAL A 308 -6.34 -33.85 -0.86
C VAL A 308 -6.84 -32.39 -1.02
N ASP A 309 -8.13 -32.24 -0.83
CA ASP A 309 -8.91 -31.04 -0.45
C ASP A 309 -8.19 -29.67 -0.47
N SER A 310 -8.38 -28.96 -1.56
CA SER A 310 -8.03 -27.54 -1.67
C SER A 310 -9.14 -26.68 -1.06
N PRO A 311 -8.83 -25.72 -0.19
CA PRO A 311 -9.80 -24.70 0.15
C PRO A 311 -10.00 -23.79 -1.06
N VAL A 312 -11.22 -23.81 -1.57
CA VAL A 312 -11.75 -22.98 -2.65
C VAL A 312 -11.45 -21.49 -2.32
N VAL A 313 -10.60 -20.88 -3.12
CA VAL A 313 -10.48 -19.42 -3.15
C VAL A 313 -11.66 -18.91 -3.95
N ASP A 314 -12.71 -18.50 -3.23
CA ASP A 314 -13.88 -17.85 -3.80
C ASP A 314 -13.50 -16.52 -4.42
N SER A 315 -13.71 -16.42 -5.71
CA SER A 315 -13.72 -15.17 -6.48
C SER A 315 -14.78 -14.21 -5.90
N PRO A 316 -14.57 -12.89 -5.93
CA PRO A 316 -15.49 -11.95 -5.32
C PRO A 316 -16.80 -11.87 -6.10
N VAL A 317 -17.85 -12.48 -5.54
CA VAL A 317 -19.24 -12.24 -5.97
C VAL A 317 -19.67 -10.87 -5.48
N VAL A 318 -20.07 -10.04 -6.43
CA VAL A 318 -20.71 -8.75 -6.22
C VAL A 318 -22.06 -8.91 -5.53
N ASN A 319 -22.29 -8.08 -4.51
CA ASN A 319 -23.55 -7.69 -3.89
C ASN A 319 -24.30 -8.66 -2.94
N LYS A 320 -24.22 -8.28 -1.65
CA LYS A 320 -25.44 -8.05 -0.83
C LYS A 320 -25.06 -7.26 0.44
N GLN A 321 -25.81 -6.18 0.72
CA GLN A 321 -25.71 -5.36 1.92
C GLN A 321 -25.84 -6.18 3.20
N PRO A 322 -25.05 -5.92 4.22
CA PRO A 322 -25.33 -6.43 5.55
C PRO A 322 -26.01 -5.37 6.42
N THR A 323 -27.07 -5.81 7.04
CA THR A 323 -27.81 -5.19 8.14
C THR A 323 -26.88 -4.92 9.33
N VAL A 324 -26.97 -3.69 9.84
CA VAL A 324 -26.25 -3.18 11.01
C VAL A 324 -26.62 -3.97 12.28
N LYS A 325 -25.63 -4.51 12.98
CA LYS A 325 -25.68 -4.77 14.41
C LYS A 325 -24.64 -3.94 15.12
N GLN A 326 -25.13 -3.16 16.07
CA GLN A 326 -24.35 -2.30 16.97
C GLN A 326 -23.32 -3.08 17.77
N SER A 327 -22.09 -2.58 17.86
CA SER A 327 -21.18 -2.87 18.97
C SER A 327 -20.29 -1.68 19.28
N LYS A 328 -20.21 -1.43 20.56
CA LYS A 328 -19.66 -0.41 21.43
C LYS A 328 -18.23 0.06 21.08
N GLN A 329 -18.05 1.38 21.32
CA GLN A 329 -16.89 2.13 21.80
C GLN A 329 -15.52 1.46 21.75
N ILE A 330 -14.59 2.09 21.04
CA ILE A 330 -13.16 2.11 21.38
C ILE A 330 -12.66 3.54 21.24
N ASP A 331 -11.93 3.96 22.28
CA ASP A 331 -11.37 5.25 22.56
C ASP A 331 -10.34 5.75 21.53
N ASP A 332 -10.42 7.02 21.33
CA ASP A 332 -9.42 8.08 21.24
C ASP A 332 -8.02 7.74 20.70
N CYS A 333 -7.81 8.06 19.42
CA CYS A 333 -6.57 8.61 18.91
C CYS A 333 -6.90 9.70 17.91
N GLY A 334 -7.04 10.92 18.42
CA GLY A 334 -7.28 12.12 17.63
C GLY A 334 -6.17 12.36 16.60
N ILE A 335 -6.57 12.47 15.37
CA ILE A 335 -5.77 13.12 14.33
C ILE A 335 -6.71 14.12 13.64
N PRO A 336 -6.43 15.42 13.69
CA PRO A 336 -7.19 16.41 12.94
C PRO A 336 -6.88 16.30 11.44
N PHE A 337 -7.91 16.52 10.67
CA PHE A 337 -7.93 16.54 9.20
C PHE A 337 -7.06 17.64 8.60
#